data_5a0353d9f6826aaea7add3c9303ef886
#
_entry.id   5a0353d9f6826aaea7add3c9303ef886
#
_cell.length_a   1.000
_cell.length_b   1.000
_cell.length_c   1.000
_cell.angle_alpha   90.00
_cell.angle_beta   90.00
_cell.angle_gamma   90.00
#
_symmetry.space_group_name_H-M   'P 1'
#
loop_
_entity.id
_entity.type
_entity.pdbx_description
1 polymer ?
#
loop_
_entity_poly.entity_id
_entity_poly.type
_entity_poly.pdbx_seq_one_letter_code
_entity_poly.pdbx_strand_id
1 'polypeptide(L)'
;MTALPPVLVRFSVTLATCVVAAMVGWGLWTYYMDAPWTRDGRVRADVVAVAPDVSGLVVAVEGADNATVKKGDVIFEIDPARYQIAVALAKARLDQTQALAAQAVSDAGRYQRAAANAVSAQDRQLAGAKAAAAEAEVAAAQADLALAELNLARTKVRASVDGQLTNFTLEPGNYVTTGQGVAALVDTDSLYVDGYFEETKLARINVGDRAVVRLMGGGPAIEGHVTGIAAAIADNERVAAPTLVADVNPTFTWVRLAARVPVRIAIDHVPAGVKLVAGLTATVSIRVR
;
A
#
# COMPACT_ATOMS: atom_id res chain seq x y z
N MET A 1 41.00 -68.02 -12.64
CA MET A 1 40.49 -66.82 -12.01
C MET A 1 41.60 -66.30 -11.08
N THR A 2 42.41 -65.40 -11.53
CA THR A 2 43.51 -64.80 -10.77
C THR A 2 42.95 -63.80 -9.75
N ALA A 3 43.02 -64.18 -8.47
CA ALA A 3 42.64 -63.31 -7.39
C ALA A 3 43.55 -62.05 -7.39
N LEU A 4 42.98 -60.85 -7.42
CA LEU A 4 43.69 -59.60 -7.33
C LEU A 4 44.50 -59.53 -6.02
N PRO A 5 45.73 -59.07 -6.03
CA PRO A 5 46.55 -59.00 -4.84
C PRO A 5 45.86 -58.11 -3.79
N PRO A 6 45.88 -58.49 -2.49
CA PRO A 6 45.13 -57.83 -1.42
C PRO A 6 45.46 -56.32 -1.26
N VAL A 7 46.65 -55.90 -1.70
CA VAL A 7 47.08 -54.49 -1.71
C VAL A 7 46.31 -53.67 -2.72
N LEU A 8 46.06 -54.22 -3.93
CA LEU A 8 45.28 -53.55 -4.97
C LEU A 8 43.79 -53.40 -4.57
N VAL A 9 43.22 -54.39 -3.88
CA VAL A 9 41.86 -54.34 -3.37
C VAL A 9 41.73 -53.26 -2.28
N ARG A 10 42.69 -53.18 -1.36
CA ARG A 10 42.71 -52.14 -0.32
C ARG A 10 42.86 -50.74 -0.93
N PHE A 11 43.72 -50.59 -1.92
CA PHE A 11 43.94 -49.30 -2.62
C PHE A 11 42.71 -48.87 -3.39
N SER A 12 42.04 -49.78 -4.09
CA SER A 12 40.79 -49.48 -4.84
C SER A 12 39.62 -49.12 -3.92
N VAL A 13 39.49 -49.79 -2.75
CA VAL A 13 38.46 -49.45 -1.75
C VAL A 13 38.73 -48.03 -1.17
N THR A 14 39.98 -47.73 -0.81
CA THR A 14 40.31 -46.39 -0.30
C THR A 14 40.06 -45.30 -1.34
N LEU A 15 40.44 -45.52 -2.59
CA LEU A 15 40.21 -44.60 -3.67
C LEU A 15 38.71 -44.39 -3.91
N ALA A 16 37.90 -45.43 -3.91
CA ALA A 16 36.45 -45.37 -4.04
C ALA A 16 35.84 -44.56 -2.91
N THR A 17 36.28 -44.78 -1.68
CA THR A 17 35.82 -44.01 -0.50
C THR A 17 36.16 -42.51 -0.62
N CYS A 18 37.39 -42.20 -1.06
CA CYS A 18 37.78 -40.80 -1.30
C CYS A 18 36.97 -40.13 -2.38
N VAL A 19 36.66 -40.84 -3.47
CA VAL A 19 35.81 -40.31 -4.55
C VAL A 19 34.39 -40.04 -4.05
N VAL A 20 33.80 -40.97 -3.31
CA VAL A 20 32.48 -40.80 -2.68
C VAL A 20 32.47 -39.62 -1.73
N ALA A 21 33.48 -39.51 -0.86
CA ALA A 21 33.62 -38.38 0.08
C ALA A 21 33.74 -37.04 -0.67
N ALA A 22 34.53 -37.01 -1.75
CA ALA A 22 34.65 -35.81 -2.61
C ALA A 22 33.33 -35.43 -3.30
N MET A 23 32.57 -36.41 -3.81
CA MET A 23 31.26 -36.16 -4.39
C MET A 23 30.24 -35.66 -3.38
N VAL A 24 30.21 -36.26 -2.19
CA VAL A 24 29.33 -35.81 -1.10
C VAL A 24 29.74 -34.40 -0.65
N GLY A 25 31.03 -34.14 -0.48
CA GLY A 25 31.57 -32.81 -0.12
C GLY A 25 31.22 -31.76 -1.16
N TRP A 26 31.35 -32.08 -2.46
CA TRP A 26 30.96 -31.20 -3.54
C TRP A 26 29.44 -30.93 -3.56
N GLY A 27 28.62 -31.96 -3.36
CA GLY A 27 27.17 -31.83 -3.28
C GLY A 27 26.70 -30.97 -2.09
N LEU A 28 27.34 -31.15 -0.92
CA LEU A 28 27.08 -30.30 0.23
C LEU A 28 27.51 -28.84 0.00
N TRP A 29 28.68 -28.65 -0.62
CA TRP A 29 29.17 -27.30 -0.97
C TRP A 29 28.18 -26.58 -1.87
N THR A 30 27.77 -27.19 -3.00
CA THR A 30 26.81 -26.59 -3.94
C THR A 30 25.46 -26.32 -3.29
N TYR A 31 25.01 -27.22 -2.41
CA TYR A 31 23.72 -27.04 -1.71
C TYR A 31 23.76 -25.86 -0.71
N TYR A 32 24.81 -25.73 0.10
CA TYR A 32 24.86 -24.69 1.13
C TYR A 32 25.37 -23.34 0.63
N MET A 33 26.33 -23.34 -0.28
CA MET A 33 26.97 -22.11 -0.73
C MET A 33 26.31 -21.51 -1.98
N ASP A 34 25.85 -22.37 -2.88
CA ASP A 34 25.40 -21.95 -4.20
C ASP A 34 23.89 -21.84 -4.34
N ALA A 35 23.12 -22.62 -3.59
CA ALA A 35 21.66 -22.59 -3.68
C ALA A 35 21.11 -21.24 -3.18
N PRO A 36 20.23 -20.59 -3.95
CA PRO A 36 19.62 -19.34 -3.52
C PRO A 36 18.53 -19.60 -2.49
N TRP A 37 18.92 -19.66 -1.23
CA TRP A 37 18.01 -19.75 -0.10
C TRP A 37 18.37 -18.73 0.99
N THR A 38 17.37 -18.32 1.77
CA THR A 38 17.53 -17.43 2.91
C THR A 38 16.59 -17.83 4.05
N ARG A 39 17.02 -17.62 5.30
CA ARG A 39 16.17 -17.72 6.50
C ARG A 39 15.53 -16.40 6.87
N ASP A 40 15.95 -15.32 6.23
CA ASP A 40 15.47 -13.98 6.50
C ASP A 40 14.41 -13.60 5.47
N GLY A 41 13.33 -14.36 5.45
CA GLY A 41 12.12 -14.04 4.72
C GLY A 41 11.08 -13.43 5.67
N ARG A 42 10.34 -12.44 5.20
CA ARG A 42 9.26 -11.80 5.95
C ARG A 42 7.99 -11.77 5.15
N VAL A 43 6.91 -12.27 5.74
CA VAL A 43 5.57 -12.08 5.18
C VAL A 43 5.19 -10.61 5.31
N ARG A 44 4.72 -10.02 4.24
CA ARG A 44 4.27 -8.64 4.19
C ARG A 44 2.88 -8.56 3.58
N ALA A 45 2.20 -7.47 3.86
CA ALA A 45 0.95 -7.08 3.23
C ALA A 45 0.98 -5.57 3.02
N ASP A 46 0.17 -5.09 2.11
CA ASP A 46 -0.05 -3.66 2.00
C ASP A 46 -0.92 -3.19 3.16
N VAL A 47 -0.51 -2.12 3.81
CA VAL A 47 -1.19 -1.58 4.98
C VAL A 47 -1.67 -0.18 4.64
N VAL A 48 -2.97 0.02 4.77
CA VAL A 48 -3.61 1.32 4.57
C VAL A 48 -3.92 1.93 5.93
N ALA A 49 -3.46 3.15 6.17
CA ALA A 49 -3.86 3.89 7.36
C ALA A 49 -5.33 4.33 7.24
N VAL A 50 -6.15 3.95 8.20
CA VAL A 50 -7.51 4.46 8.33
C VAL A 50 -7.45 5.84 8.95
N ALA A 51 -7.68 6.87 8.14
CA ALA A 51 -7.67 8.27 8.56
C ALA A 51 -8.96 8.96 8.13
N PRO A 52 -9.57 9.81 8.97
CA PRO A 52 -10.74 10.57 8.59
C PRO A 52 -10.39 11.74 7.67
N ASP A 53 -11.24 12.04 6.70
CA ASP A 53 -11.13 13.22 5.84
C ASP A 53 -11.69 14.48 6.48
N VAL A 54 -12.48 14.33 7.54
CA VAL A 54 -13.08 15.43 8.30
C VAL A 54 -12.86 15.23 9.79
N SER A 55 -12.70 16.35 10.53
CA SER A 55 -12.42 16.28 11.98
C SER A 55 -13.72 16.32 12.79
N GLY A 56 -13.79 15.69 13.94
CA GLY A 56 -14.93 15.79 14.85
C GLY A 56 -14.93 14.74 15.96
N LEU A 57 -16.02 14.78 16.75
CA LEU A 57 -16.26 13.82 17.80
C LEU A 57 -16.78 12.52 17.20
N VAL A 58 -16.27 11.39 17.64
CA VAL A 58 -16.76 10.06 17.24
C VAL A 58 -18.03 9.76 18.04
N VAL A 59 -19.12 9.44 17.33
CA VAL A 59 -20.42 9.12 17.93
C VAL A 59 -20.75 7.64 17.91
N ALA A 60 -20.24 6.91 16.92
CA ALA A 60 -20.43 5.47 16.80
C ALA A 60 -19.16 4.80 16.27
N VAL A 61 -18.88 3.60 16.75
CA VAL A 61 -17.79 2.74 16.32
C VAL A 61 -18.38 1.38 15.98
N GLU A 62 -18.31 0.99 14.72
CA GLU A 62 -18.84 -0.29 14.21
C GLU A 62 -17.71 -1.32 14.02
N GLY A 63 -16.48 -0.85 13.76
CA GLY A 63 -15.28 -1.69 13.67
C GLY A 63 -14.84 -2.17 15.05
N ALA A 64 -14.20 -3.34 15.10
CA ALA A 64 -13.49 -3.84 16.28
C ALA A 64 -12.04 -4.13 15.94
N ASP A 65 -11.16 -4.08 16.95
CA ASP A 65 -9.77 -4.46 16.76
C ASP A 65 -9.66 -5.92 16.29
N ASN A 66 -8.80 -6.19 15.32
CA ASN A 66 -8.64 -7.48 14.67
C ASN A 66 -9.88 -8.02 13.92
N ALA A 67 -10.92 -7.22 13.71
CA ALA A 67 -12.06 -7.60 12.90
C ALA A 67 -11.75 -7.59 11.41
N THR A 68 -12.32 -8.54 10.69
CA THR A 68 -12.30 -8.54 9.21
C THR A 68 -13.40 -7.62 8.70
N VAL A 69 -13.05 -6.73 7.80
CA VAL A 69 -13.96 -5.77 7.15
C VAL A 69 -13.86 -5.88 5.65
N LYS A 70 -14.95 -5.55 4.97
CA LYS A 70 -15.01 -5.45 3.52
C LYS A 70 -14.91 -4.00 3.08
N LYS A 71 -14.40 -3.79 1.88
CA LYS A 71 -14.39 -2.48 1.25
C LYS A 71 -15.78 -1.85 1.25
N GLY A 72 -15.88 -0.64 1.80
CA GLY A 72 -17.13 0.09 1.94
C GLY A 72 -17.83 -0.07 3.29
N ASP A 73 -17.46 -1.05 4.12
CA ASP A 73 -18.00 -1.19 5.47
C ASP A 73 -17.67 0.05 6.31
N VAL A 74 -18.63 0.50 7.12
CA VAL A 74 -18.43 1.63 8.04
C VAL A 74 -17.56 1.14 9.21
N ILE A 75 -16.48 1.87 9.50
CA ILE A 75 -15.60 1.58 10.62
C ILE A 75 -16.01 2.40 11.83
N PHE A 76 -16.24 3.70 11.63
CA PHE A 76 -16.76 4.59 12.67
C PHE A 76 -17.48 5.79 12.04
N GLU A 77 -18.27 6.49 12.86
CA GLU A 77 -19.03 7.68 12.46
C GLU A 77 -18.64 8.88 13.32
N ILE A 78 -18.38 10.00 12.66
CA ILE A 78 -18.11 11.30 13.26
C ILE A 78 -19.43 12.05 13.36
N ASP A 79 -19.63 12.85 14.42
CA ASP A 79 -20.86 13.65 14.63
C ASP A 79 -21.23 14.44 13.37
N PRO A 80 -22.34 14.06 12.68
CA PRO A 80 -22.74 14.70 11.44
C PRO A 80 -23.43 16.05 11.63
N ALA A 81 -23.81 16.43 12.86
CA ALA A 81 -24.72 17.55 13.12
C ALA A 81 -24.22 18.87 12.49
N ARG A 82 -22.96 19.23 12.71
CA ARG A 82 -22.39 20.45 12.12
C ARG A 82 -22.30 20.41 10.58
N TYR A 83 -22.09 19.22 10.02
CA TYR A 83 -22.02 19.01 8.57
C TYR A 83 -23.40 19.08 7.92
N GLN A 84 -24.43 18.57 8.61
CA GLN A 84 -25.83 18.72 8.18
C GLN A 84 -26.26 20.20 8.15
N ILE A 85 -25.86 20.97 9.16
CA ILE A 85 -26.09 22.43 9.19
C ILE A 85 -25.37 23.12 8.01
N ALA A 86 -24.12 22.73 7.71
CA ALA A 86 -23.38 23.28 6.57
C ALA A 86 -24.06 22.98 5.23
N VAL A 87 -24.59 21.77 5.04
CA VAL A 87 -25.38 21.40 3.85
C VAL A 87 -26.65 22.25 3.75
N ALA A 88 -27.38 22.42 4.86
CA ALA A 88 -28.59 23.23 4.89
C ALA A 88 -28.31 24.70 4.52
N LEU A 89 -27.20 25.26 5.03
CA LEU A 89 -26.77 26.62 4.73
C LEU A 89 -26.38 26.77 3.25
N ALA A 90 -25.58 25.83 2.71
CA ALA A 90 -25.16 25.86 1.31
C ALA A 90 -26.35 25.72 0.36
N LYS A 91 -27.33 24.87 0.72
CA LYS A 91 -28.57 24.72 -0.04
C LYS A 91 -29.40 26.01 -0.06
N ALA A 92 -29.59 26.66 1.10
CA ALA A 92 -30.32 27.93 1.16
C ALA A 92 -29.63 29.03 0.32
N ARG A 93 -28.27 29.05 0.30
CA ARG A 93 -27.51 29.97 -0.55
C ARG A 93 -27.71 29.68 -2.03
N LEU A 94 -27.71 28.39 -2.42
CA LEU A 94 -28.02 27.98 -3.80
C LEU A 94 -29.43 28.45 -4.22
N ASP A 95 -30.42 28.22 -3.38
CA ASP A 95 -31.80 28.63 -3.65
C ASP A 95 -31.88 30.16 -3.85
N GLN A 96 -31.20 30.95 -3.03
CA GLN A 96 -31.12 32.41 -3.15
C GLN A 96 -30.46 32.84 -4.48
N THR A 97 -29.30 32.28 -4.81
CA THR A 97 -28.58 32.65 -6.04
C THR A 97 -29.34 32.24 -7.28
N GLN A 98 -30.04 31.11 -7.27
CA GLN A 98 -30.92 30.70 -8.35
C GLN A 98 -32.08 31.69 -8.58
N ALA A 99 -32.72 32.17 -7.50
CA ALA A 99 -33.78 33.18 -7.61
C ALA A 99 -33.26 34.48 -8.22
N LEU A 100 -32.06 34.94 -7.80
CA LEU A 100 -31.41 36.14 -8.36
C LEU A 100 -31.02 35.97 -9.84
N ALA A 101 -30.51 34.81 -10.20
CA ALA A 101 -30.15 34.50 -11.58
C ALA A 101 -31.38 34.42 -12.46
N ALA A 102 -32.46 33.79 -12.01
CA ALA A 102 -33.72 33.75 -12.73
C ALA A 102 -34.29 35.15 -13.03
N GLN A 103 -34.17 36.07 -12.03
CA GLN A 103 -34.55 37.47 -12.23
C GLN A 103 -33.65 38.14 -13.25
N ALA A 104 -32.34 38.03 -13.15
CA ALA A 104 -31.37 38.66 -14.06
C ALA A 104 -31.54 38.16 -15.51
N VAL A 105 -31.73 36.86 -15.69
CA VAL A 105 -32.00 36.25 -17.01
C VAL A 105 -33.34 36.77 -17.59
N SER A 106 -34.40 36.84 -16.77
CA SER A 106 -35.68 37.40 -17.18
C SER A 106 -35.56 38.88 -17.62
N ASP A 107 -34.79 39.68 -16.85
CA ASP A 107 -34.52 41.08 -17.18
C ASP A 107 -33.73 41.19 -18.48
N ALA A 108 -32.66 40.44 -18.66
CA ALA A 108 -31.88 40.42 -19.90
C ALA A 108 -32.75 40.04 -21.09
N GLY A 109 -33.62 39.03 -20.95
CA GLY A 109 -34.59 38.64 -21.98
C GLY A 109 -35.62 39.77 -22.34
N ARG A 110 -36.04 40.57 -21.35
CA ARG A 110 -36.89 41.74 -21.59
C ARG A 110 -36.16 42.83 -22.36
N TYR A 111 -34.92 43.15 -21.98
CA TYR A 111 -34.09 44.12 -22.68
C TYR A 111 -33.79 43.72 -24.13
N GLN A 112 -33.55 42.43 -24.36
CA GLN A 112 -33.30 41.91 -25.72
C GLN A 112 -34.53 42.01 -26.62
N ARG A 113 -35.74 41.79 -26.09
CA ARG A 113 -37.02 41.86 -26.84
C ARG A 113 -37.54 43.27 -27.03
N ALA A 114 -37.05 44.25 -26.30
CA ALA A 114 -37.44 45.64 -26.43
C ALA A 114 -37.04 46.22 -27.79
N ALA A 115 -37.85 47.12 -28.33
CA ALA A 115 -37.58 47.80 -29.61
C ALA A 115 -36.22 48.52 -29.58
N ALA A 116 -35.53 48.57 -30.74
CA ALA A 116 -34.15 49.11 -30.81
C ALA A 116 -34.05 50.60 -30.41
N ASN A 117 -35.13 51.32 -30.52
CA ASN A 117 -35.24 52.72 -30.12
C ASN A 117 -35.63 52.95 -28.64
N ALA A 118 -36.06 51.89 -27.96
CA ALA A 118 -36.50 51.98 -26.56
C ALA A 118 -35.39 51.64 -25.54
N VAL A 119 -34.31 50.95 -25.96
CA VAL A 119 -33.21 50.52 -25.08
C VAL A 119 -31.89 50.63 -25.82
N SER A 120 -30.84 51.21 -25.16
CA SER A 120 -29.53 51.38 -25.74
C SER A 120 -28.82 50.00 -25.92
N ALA A 121 -27.86 49.92 -26.86
CA ALA A 121 -27.01 48.74 -27.00
C ALA A 121 -26.19 48.46 -25.74
N GLN A 122 -25.78 49.50 -25.03
CA GLN A 122 -25.03 49.39 -23.78
C GLN A 122 -25.87 48.76 -22.66
N ASP A 123 -27.17 49.12 -22.54
CA ASP A 123 -28.07 48.57 -21.52
C ASP A 123 -28.34 47.10 -21.75
N ARG A 124 -28.50 46.71 -23.04
CA ARG A 124 -28.65 45.27 -23.42
C ARG A 124 -27.40 44.46 -23.05
N GLN A 125 -26.22 45.01 -23.37
CA GLN A 125 -24.96 44.36 -23.04
C GLN A 125 -24.77 44.26 -21.51
N LEU A 126 -25.10 45.32 -20.76
CA LEU A 126 -25.03 45.32 -19.30
C LEU A 126 -26.00 44.27 -18.69
N ALA A 127 -27.25 44.20 -19.19
CA ALA A 127 -28.21 43.21 -18.70
C ALA A 127 -27.74 41.77 -19.00
N GLY A 128 -27.17 41.53 -20.18
CA GLY A 128 -26.58 40.23 -20.53
C GLY A 128 -25.39 39.87 -19.63
N ALA A 129 -24.50 40.82 -19.36
CA ALA A 129 -23.37 40.63 -18.47
C ALA A 129 -23.82 40.33 -17.03
N LYS A 130 -24.85 41.00 -16.51
CA LYS A 130 -25.47 40.73 -15.22
C LYS A 130 -26.08 39.34 -15.14
N ALA A 131 -26.76 38.89 -16.17
CA ALA A 131 -27.32 37.54 -16.25
C ALA A 131 -26.19 36.47 -16.20
N ALA A 132 -25.16 36.66 -17.02
CA ALA A 132 -24.01 35.74 -17.01
C ALA A 132 -23.27 35.71 -15.67
N ALA A 133 -23.11 36.86 -15.00
CA ALA A 133 -22.54 36.91 -13.68
C ALA A 133 -23.39 36.20 -12.64
N ALA A 134 -24.72 36.37 -12.68
CA ALA A 134 -25.63 35.67 -11.77
C ALA A 134 -25.66 34.15 -12.02
N GLU A 135 -25.55 33.71 -13.26
CA GLU A 135 -25.40 32.27 -13.59
C GLU A 135 -24.08 31.70 -13.06
N ALA A 136 -22.98 32.45 -13.12
CA ALA A 136 -21.70 32.07 -12.54
C ALA A 136 -21.76 31.93 -10.99
N GLU A 137 -22.53 32.81 -10.32
CA GLU A 137 -22.79 32.72 -8.88
C GLU A 137 -23.60 31.47 -8.52
N VAL A 138 -24.54 31.04 -9.34
CA VAL A 138 -25.26 29.77 -9.16
C VAL A 138 -24.31 28.60 -9.27
N ALA A 139 -23.40 28.60 -10.26
CA ALA A 139 -22.41 27.54 -10.40
C ALA A 139 -21.46 27.47 -9.18
N ALA A 140 -21.06 28.62 -8.64
CA ALA A 140 -20.25 28.67 -7.41
C ALA A 140 -21.02 28.11 -6.20
N ALA A 141 -22.29 28.51 -6.01
CA ALA A 141 -23.13 28.00 -4.93
C ALA A 141 -23.42 26.50 -5.06
N GLN A 142 -23.52 25.95 -6.27
CA GLN A 142 -23.62 24.51 -6.51
C GLN A 142 -22.37 23.75 -6.08
N ALA A 143 -21.18 24.32 -6.36
CA ALA A 143 -19.92 23.74 -5.92
C ALA A 143 -19.78 23.75 -4.39
N ASP A 144 -20.21 24.86 -3.73
CA ASP A 144 -20.22 24.96 -2.28
C ASP A 144 -21.15 23.89 -1.64
N LEU A 145 -22.35 23.67 -2.24
CA LEU A 145 -23.25 22.62 -1.78
C LEU A 145 -22.64 21.23 -1.96
N ALA A 146 -22.05 20.93 -3.10
CA ALA A 146 -21.39 19.65 -3.36
C ALA A 146 -20.24 19.39 -2.37
N LEU A 147 -19.48 20.41 -2.02
CA LEU A 147 -18.43 20.31 -1.00
C LEU A 147 -19.00 20.01 0.39
N ALA A 148 -20.09 20.68 0.78
CA ALA A 148 -20.76 20.43 2.05
C ALA A 148 -21.34 19.00 2.13
N GLU A 149 -21.95 18.52 1.08
CA GLU A 149 -22.46 17.14 0.97
C GLU A 149 -21.35 16.10 1.02
N LEU A 150 -20.23 16.35 0.33
CA LEU A 150 -19.04 15.48 0.42
C LEU A 150 -18.52 15.40 1.84
N ASN A 151 -18.39 16.54 2.53
CA ASN A 151 -17.94 16.57 3.93
C ASN A 151 -18.89 15.80 4.85
N LEU A 152 -20.20 15.90 4.63
CA LEU A 152 -21.20 15.12 5.35
C LEU A 152 -21.06 13.62 5.06
N ALA A 153 -20.88 13.23 3.81
CA ALA A 153 -20.65 11.83 3.45
C ALA A 153 -19.37 11.27 4.09
N ARG A 154 -18.33 12.09 4.24
CA ARG A 154 -17.03 11.74 4.85
C ARG A 154 -17.07 11.63 6.38
N THR A 155 -18.19 12.02 7.04
CA THR A 155 -18.39 11.72 8.48
C THR A 155 -18.47 10.21 8.73
N LYS A 156 -18.87 9.40 7.75
CA LYS A 156 -18.84 7.95 7.81
C LYS A 156 -17.53 7.44 7.23
N VAL A 157 -16.60 7.09 8.09
CA VAL A 157 -15.30 6.56 7.69
C VAL A 157 -15.44 5.09 7.34
N ARG A 158 -15.05 4.73 6.12
CA ARG A 158 -15.25 3.40 5.54
C ARG A 158 -13.93 2.71 5.22
N ALA A 159 -13.95 1.38 5.24
CA ALA A 159 -12.84 0.57 4.77
C ALA A 159 -12.58 0.82 3.27
N SER A 160 -11.32 1.10 2.92
CA SER A 160 -10.90 1.36 1.53
C SER A 160 -10.58 0.09 0.75
N VAL A 161 -10.24 -1.00 1.44
CA VAL A 161 -9.91 -2.32 0.90
C VAL A 161 -10.55 -3.41 1.75
N ASP A 162 -10.62 -4.63 1.22
CA ASP A 162 -10.95 -5.81 2.01
C ASP A 162 -9.75 -6.16 2.91
N GLY A 163 -9.99 -6.43 4.20
CA GLY A 163 -8.85 -6.68 5.06
C GLY A 163 -9.19 -6.83 6.53
N GLN A 164 -8.16 -6.75 7.36
CA GLN A 164 -8.27 -6.84 8.80
C GLN A 164 -7.84 -5.53 9.46
N LEU A 165 -8.71 -4.97 10.29
CA LEU A 165 -8.37 -3.83 11.16
C LEU A 165 -7.34 -4.27 12.19
N THR A 166 -6.38 -3.42 12.47
CA THR A 166 -5.33 -3.67 13.47
C THR A 166 -4.99 -2.38 14.20
N ASN A 167 -4.70 -2.52 15.48
CA ASN A 167 -4.38 -1.39 16.35
C ASN A 167 -5.48 -0.35 16.40
N PHE A 168 -6.72 -0.82 16.45
CA PHE A 168 -7.92 0.01 16.49
C PHE A 168 -8.43 0.16 17.94
N THR A 169 -8.15 1.32 18.54
CA THR A 169 -8.49 1.65 19.92
C THR A 169 -9.46 2.83 20.04
N LEU A 170 -10.13 3.16 18.92
CA LEU A 170 -11.04 4.30 18.88
C LEU A 170 -12.35 3.97 19.60
N GLU A 171 -12.78 4.88 20.47
CA GLU A 171 -14.02 4.76 21.26
C GLU A 171 -14.95 5.95 20.98
N PRO A 172 -16.27 5.78 21.11
CA PRO A 172 -17.21 6.91 21.11
C PRO A 172 -16.81 7.95 22.17
N GLY A 173 -16.83 9.22 21.77
CA GLY A 173 -16.33 10.32 22.61
C GLY A 173 -14.91 10.76 22.33
N ASN A 174 -14.13 9.99 21.56
CA ASN A 174 -12.83 10.45 21.10
C ASN A 174 -12.98 11.53 20.02
N TYR A 175 -12.04 12.46 19.98
CA TYR A 175 -11.96 13.46 18.91
C TYR A 175 -10.93 13.03 17.88
N VAL A 176 -11.30 13.04 16.60
CA VAL A 176 -10.41 12.70 15.48
C VAL A 176 -10.12 13.92 14.62
N THR A 177 -8.92 13.95 14.06
CA THR A 177 -8.43 15.06 13.23
C THR A 177 -8.17 14.55 11.82
N THR A 178 -8.54 15.37 10.82
CA THR A 178 -8.31 15.10 9.40
C THR A 178 -6.88 14.67 9.12
N GLY A 179 -6.71 13.56 8.40
CA GLY A 179 -5.42 13.02 7.98
C GLY A 179 -4.65 12.26 9.06
N GLN A 180 -5.12 12.24 10.31
CA GLN A 180 -4.49 11.47 11.38
C GLN A 180 -4.96 10.00 11.34
N GLY A 181 -4.05 9.07 11.12
CA GLY A 181 -4.35 7.64 11.16
C GLY A 181 -4.81 7.20 12.56
N VAL A 182 -5.95 6.51 12.63
CA VAL A 182 -6.55 5.99 13.88
C VAL A 182 -6.49 4.47 13.96
N ALA A 183 -6.22 3.79 12.86
CA ALA A 183 -6.05 2.35 12.76
C ALA A 183 -5.21 1.99 11.52
N ALA A 184 -4.73 0.76 11.48
CA ALA A 184 -4.15 0.16 10.29
C ALA A 184 -5.13 -0.87 9.72
N LEU A 185 -5.38 -0.81 8.42
CA LEU A 185 -6.13 -1.79 7.66
C LEU A 185 -5.15 -2.60 6.82
N VAL A 186 -4.98 -3.86 7.18
CA VAL A 186 -4.09 -4.79 6.49
C VAL A 186 -4.88 -5.47 5.38
N ASP A 187 -4.48 -5.22 4.14
CA ASP A 187 -5.08 -5.86 2.96
C ASP A 187 -4.70 -7.33 2.92
N THR A 188 -5.70 -8.21 3.08
CA THR A 188 -5.50 -9.66 3.12
C THR A 188 -5.23 -10.28 1.76
N ASP A 189 -5.53 -9.58 0.69
CA ASP A 189 -5.33 -10.06 -0.68
C ASP A 189 -3.96 -9.65 -1.25
N SER A 190 -3.27 -8.72 -0.57
CA SER A 190 -1.97 -8.19 -0.97
C SER A 190 -0.77 -8.94 -0.39
N LEU A 191 -0.98 -10.09 0.26
CA LEU A 191 0.09 -10.83 0.95
C LEU A 191 1.20 -11.28 0.00
N TYR A 192 2.44 -10.98 0.37
CA TYR A 192 3.65 -11.41 -0.34
C TYR A 192 4.77 -11.71 0.66
N VAL A 193 5.90 -12.22 0.17
CA VAL A 193 7.07 -12.49 1.00
C VAL A 193 8.27 -11.73 0.45
N ASP A 194 8.91 -10.92 1.28
CA ASP A 194 10.23 -10.36 0.99
C ASP A 194 11.29 -11.31 1.53
N GLY A 195 12.07 -11.92 0.65
CA GLY A 195 13.23 -12.71 1.00
C GLY A 195 14.50 -11.87 0.90
N TYR A 196 15.27 -11.76 1.99
CA TYR A 196 16.53 -11.01 2.02
C TYR A 196 17.68 -11.94 1.65
N PHE A 197 18.12 -11.88 0.39
CA PHE A 197 19.22 -12.71 -0.13
C PHE A 197 20.54 -11.98 -0.10
N GLU A 198 21.62 -12.73 0.14
CA GLU A 198 22.97 -12.20 0.00
C GLU A 198 23.27 -11.83 -1.46
N GLU A 199 23.99 -10.73 -1.68
CA GLU A 199 24.33 -10.25 -3.02
C GLU A 199 25.05 -11.31 -3.87
N THR A 200 25.80 -12.20 -3.24
CA THR A 200 26.50 -13.31 -3.90
C THR A 200 25.57 -14.33 -4.56
N LYS A 201 24.31 -14.39 -4.11
CA LYS A 201 23.30 -15.34 -4.63
C LYS A 201 22.38 -14.72 -5.68
N LEU A 202 22.38 -13.39 -5.80
CA LEU A 202 21.46 -12.67 -6.71
C LEU A 202 21.65 -13.01 -8.18
N ALA A 203 22.90 -13.27 -8.61
CA ALA A 203 23.19 -13.61 -10.00
C ALA A 203 22.45 -14.86 -10.52
N ARG A 204 21.92 -15.67 -9.59
CA ARG A 204 21.17 -16.90 -9.90
C ARG A 204 19.66 -16.76 -9.75
N ILE A 205 19.18 -15.60 -9.33
CA ILE A 205 17.76 -15.35 -9.09
C ILE A 205 17.21 -14.50 -10.24
N ASN A 206 16.18 -15.02 -10.89
CA ASN A 206 15.51 -14.32 -11.98
C ASN A 206 14.04 -14.09 -11.66
N VAL A 207 13.47 -13.03 -12.21
CA VAL A 207 12.02 -12.82 -12.15
C VAL A 207 11.30 -13.96 -12.86
N GLY A 208 10.28 -14.51 -12.20
CA GLY A 208 9.54 -15.68 -12.66
C GLY A 208 10.07 -17.04 -12.14
N ASP A 209 11.18 -17.06 -11.40
CA ASP A 209 11.66 -18.29 -10.76
C ASP A 209 10.70 -18.74 -9.67
N ARG A 210 10.49 -20.08 -9.57
CA ARG A 210 9.64 -20.65 -8.52
C ARG A 210 10.30 -20.50 -7.15
N ALA A 211 9.51 -20.12 -6.18
CA ALA A 211 9.94 -19.99 -4.80
C ALA A 211 9.13 -20.92 -3.89
N VAL A 212 9.79 -21.48 -2.90
CA VAL A 212 9.17 -22.26 -1.83
C VAL A 212 9.40 -21.54 -0.52
N VAL A 213 8.32 -21.15 0.12
CA VAL A 213 8.32 -20.43 1.39
C VAL A 213 7.88 -21.36 2.51
N ARG A 214 8.66 -21.43 3.58
CA ARG A 214 8.34 -22.20 4.80
C ARG A 214 8.33 -21.25 5.99
N LEU A 215 7.20 -21.14 6.65
CA LEU A 215 7.05 -20.32 7.85
C LEU A 215 7.88 -20.92 9.00
N MET A 216 8.47 -20.07 9.83
CA MET A 216 9.24 -20.51 10.99
C MET A 216 8.35 -21.20 12.04
N GLY A 217 7.08 -20.84 12.14
CA GLY A 217 6.10 -21.49 13.00
C GLY A 217 5.70 -22.91 12.58
N GLY A 218 6.26 -23.44 11.48
CA GLY A 218 5.92 -24.75 10.92
C GLY A 218 4.71 -24.71 9.97
N GLY A 219 4.32 -25.88 9.50
CA GLY A 219 3.21 -26.03 8.54
C GLY A 219 3.68 -26.42 7.14
N PRO A 220 2.74 -26.61 6.20
CA PRO A 220 3.05 -26.94 4.83
C PRO A 220 3.81 -25.81 4.12
N ALA A 221 4.61 -26.18 3.12
CA ALA A 221 5.31 -25.21 2.29
C ALA A 221 4.30 -24.44 1.42
N ILE A 222 4.55 -23.15 1.28
CA ILE A 222 3.79 -22.23 0.44
C ILE A 222 4.54 -22.07 -0.88
N GLU A 223 3.86 -22.23 -2.00
CA GLU A 223 4.42 -22.03 -3.31
C GLU A 223 4.19 -20.61 -3.79
N GLY A 224 5.18 -20.07 -4.48
CA GLY A 224 5.15 -18.73 -5.05
C GLY A 224 6.18 -18.57 -6.15
N HIS A 225 6.29 -17.37 -6.68
CA HIS A 225 7.26 -17.02 -7.70
C HIS A 225 7.87 -15.63 -7.44
N VAL A 226 9.08 -15.43 -7.93
CA VAL A 226 9.77 -14.15 -7.85
C VAL A 226 9.11 -13.14 -8.78
N THR A 227 8.63 -12.03 -8.21
CA THR A 227 8.03 -10.92 -8.98
C THR A 227 8.97 -9.75 -9.19
N GLY A 228 9.97 -9.61 -8.32
CA GLY A 228 10.92 -8.51 -8.45
C GLY A 228 12.11 -8.63 -7.51
N ILE A 229 13.18 -7.98 -7.88
CA ILE A 229 14.39 -7.82 -7.10
C ILE A 229 14.55 -6.31 -6.87
N ALA A 230 14.83 -5.90 -5.63
CA ALA A 230 15.01 -4.48 -5.33
C ALA A 230 16.18 -3.89 -6.13
N ALA A 231 15.92 -2.76 -6.80
CA ALA A 231 16.91 -2.07 -7.61
C ALA A 231 17.92 -1.29 -6.77
N ALA A 232 17.62 -1.02 -5.50
CA ALA A 232 18.50 -0.29 -4.59
C ALA A 232 18.28 -0.75 -3.15
N ILE A 233 19.35 -0.67 -2.36
CA ILE A 233 19.35 -0.83 -0.91
C ILE A 233 19.93 0.44 -0.28
N ALA A 234 19.53 0.75 0.94
CA ALA A 234 20.08 1.88 1.68
C ALA A 234 21.57 1.64 1.97
N ASP A 235 22.38 2.64 1.63
CA ASP A 235 23.80 2.67 1.99
C ASP A 235 23.93 3.23 3.41
N ASN A 236 24.12 2.34 4.38
CA ASN A 236 24.26 2.72 5.78
C ASN A 236 25.62 3.36 6.11
N GLU A 237 26.59 3.29 5.18
CA GLU A 237 27.90 3.93 5.33
C GLU A 237 27.86 5.41 4.94
N ARG A 238 26.80 5.81 4.23
CA ARG A 238 26.60 7.18 3.75
C ARG A 238 25.47 7.88 4.52
N VAL A 239 25.83 8.77 5.42
CA VAL A 239 24.87 9.62 6.11
C VAL A 239 24.67 10.91 5.27
N ALA A 240 23.43 11.29 5.04
CA ALA A 240 23.12 12.57 4.40
C ALA A 240 23.47 13.71 5.40
N ALA A 241 24.58 14.38 5.18
CA ALA A 241 24.98 15.52 6.00
C ALA A 241 24.31 16.80 5.49
N PRO A 242 23.95 17.75 6.38
CA PRO A 242 23.38 19.06 6.00
C PRO A 242 24.32 19.90 5.12
N THR A 243 25.61 19.55 5.07
CA THR A 243 26.66 20.25 4.33
C THR A 243 26.74 19.91 2.83
N LEU A 244 25.82 19.07 2.30
CA LEU A 244 25.84 18.57 0.91
C LEU A 244 27.09 17.74 0.55
N VAL A 245 27.99 17.48 1.49
CA VAL A 245 29.15 16.60 1.34
C VAL A 245 28.83 15.27 2.03
N ALA A 246 29.15 14.15 1.39
CA ALA A 246 28.90 12.83 1.96
C ALA A 246 29.76 12.64 3.22
N ASP A 247 29.11 12.43 4.35
CA ASP A 247 29.78 11.99 5.58
C ASP A 247 29.85 10.45 5.55
N VAL A 248 31.08 9.94 5.45
CA VAL A 248 31.35 8.51 5.35
C VAL A 248 31.87 8.02 6.69
N ASN A 249 31.09 7.16 7.36
CA ASN A 249 31.53 6.51 8.58
C ASN A 249 32.71 5.56 8.27
N PRO A 250 33.89 5.74 8.81
CA PRO A 250 34.99 4.81 8.65
C PRO A 250 34.67 3.54 9.45
N THR A 251 34.05 2.55 8.82
CA THR A 251 33.79 1.27 9.43
C THR A 251 35.02 0.37 9.27
N PHE A 252 35.77 0.21 10.34
CA PHE A 252 36.77 -0.85 10.44
C PHE A 252 36.08 -2.18 10.73
N THR A 253 35.32 -2.70 9.78
CA THR A 253 34.82 -4.07 9.90
C THR A 253 35.90 -5.04 9.42
N TRP A 254 36.44 -5.82 10.33
CA TRP A 254 37.37 -6.92 10.07
C TRP A 254 36.84 -7.90 9.02
N VAL A 255 35.53 -8.11 8.94
CA VAL A 255 34.86 -8.94 7.93
C VAL A 255 33.77 -8.12 7.25
N ARG A 256 33.86 -7.94 5.93
CA ARG A 256 32.76 -7.40 5.12
C ARG A 256 31.70 -8.49 4.96
N LEU A 257 30.53 -8.26 5.53
CA LEU A 257 29.36 -9.09 5.28
C LEU A 257 28.75 -8.69 3.95
N ALA A 258 28.31 -9.68 3.18
CA ALA A 258 27.57 -9.44 1.94
C ALA A 258 26.28 -8.66 2.24
N ALA A 259 25.99 -7.66 1.42
CA ALA A 259 24.75 -6.90 1.52
C ALA A 259 23.54 -7.83 1.28
N ARG A 260 22.41 -7.52 1.94
CA ARG A 260 21.18 -8.26 1.77
C ARG A 260 20.21 -7.48 0.92
N VAL A 261 19.80 -8.08 -0.18
CA VAL A 261 18.89 -7.48 -1.15
C VAL A 261 17.52 -8.14 -1.03
N PRO A 262 16.45 -7.37 -0.85
CA PRO A 262 15.11 -7.91 -0.82
C PRO A 262 14.66 -8.37 -2.20
N VAL A 263 14.17 -9.61 -2.25
CA VAL A 263 13.54 -10.24 -3.41
C VAL A 263 12.07 -10.46 -3.08
N ARG A 264 11.18 -9.87 -3.87
CA ARG A 264 9.73 -9.99 -3.68
C ARG A 264 9.22 -11.27 -4.32
N ILE A 265 8.45 -12.01 -3.56
CA ILE A 265 7.86 -13.28 -3.93
C ILE A 265 6.35 -13.17 -3.78
N ALA A 266 5.62 -13.29 -4.88
CA ALA A 266 4.17 -13.44 -4.84
C ALA A 266 3.81 -14.86 -4.39
N ILE A 267 2.74 -14.95 -3.62
CA ILE A 267 2.20 -16.22 -3.13
C ILE A 267 1.18 -16.71 -4.15
N ASP A 268 1.41 -17.86 -4.75
CA ASP A 268 0.50 -18.44 -5.75
C ASP A 268 -0.66 -19.17 -5.09
N HIS A 269 -0.38 -19.89 -4.02
CA HIS A 269 -1.38 -20.66 -3.29
C HIS A 269 -1.02 -20.78 -1.81
N VAL A 270 -2.01 -20.49 -0.96
CA VAL A 270 -1.92 -20.70 0.49
C VAL A 270 -2.56 -22.04 0.83
N PRO A 271 -1.81 -23.03 1.33
CA PRO A 271 -2.39 -24.31 1.72
C PRO A 271 -3.44 -24.16 2.83
N ALA A 272 -4.46 -25.02 2.82
CA ALA A 272 -5.51 -25.01 3.83
C ALA A 272 -4.91 -25.17 5.25
N GLY A 273 -5.39 -24.36 6.19
CA GLY A 273 -4.93 -24.39 7.58
C GLY A 273 -3.71 -23.50 7.87
N VAL A 274 -3.11 -22.85 6.87
CA VAL A 274 -2.04 -21.87 7.09
C VAL A 274 -2.66 -20.49 7.28
N LYS A 275 -2.45 -19.90 8.45
CA LYS A 275 -2.82 -18.50 8.71
C LYS A 275 -1.60 -17.62 8.46
N LEU A 276 -1.65 -16.82 7.40
CA LEU A 276 -0.63 -15.83 7.10
C LEU A 276 -0.94 -14.54 7.85
N VAL A 277 0.07 -14.03 8.54
CA VAL A 277 0.02 -12.72 9.19
C VAL A 277 1.24 -11.92 8.74
N ALA A 278 1.05 -10.67 8.39
CA ALA A 278 2.15 -9.78 8.05
C ALA A 278 3.12 -9.67 9.24
N GLY A 279 4.41 -9.76 8.96
CA GLY A 279 5.48 -9.79 9.99
C GLY A 279 6.02 -11.18 10.33
N LEU A 280 5.35 -12.28 9.95
CA LEU A 280 5.85 -13.62 10.18
C LEU A 280 7.20 -13.84 9.47
N THR A 281 8.08 -14.60 10.13
CA THR A 281 9.38 -14.97 9.56
C THR A 281 9.25 -16.27 8.76
N ALA A 282 9.96 -16.34 7.65
CA ALA A 282 9.96 -17.47 6.75
C ALA A 282 11.35 -17.82 6.24
N THR A 283 11.55 -19.07 5.90
CA THR A 283 12.67 -19.53 5.08
C THR A 283 12.22 -19.59 3.63
N VAL A 284 12.97 -18.96 2.75
CA VAL A 284 12.69 -18.90 1.31
C VAL A 284 13.77 -19.66 0.56
N SER A 285 13.36 -20.54 -0.34
CA SER A 285 14.24 -21.25 -1.27
C SER A 285 13.77 -21.02 -2.68
N ILE A 286 14.64 -20.53 -3.56
CA ILE A 286 14.32 -20.30 -4.97
C ILE A 286 14.85 -21.48 -5.78
N ARG A 287 14.00 -22.04 -6.65
CA ARG A 287 14.38 -23.06 -7.60
C ARG A 287 14.79 -22.39 -8.90
N VAL A 288 16.07 -22.36 -9.14
CA VAL A 288 16.64 -21.87 -10.41
C VAL A 288 16.20 -22.82 -11.53
N ARG A 289 15.77 -22.26 -12.64
CA ARG A 289 15.40 -23.03 -13.86
C ARG A 289 16.62 -23.66 -14.52
#